data_2bb55fd22d5bc91aaebb006f0aea1431
#
_entry.id   2bb55fd22d5bc91aaebb006f0aea1431
#
_cell.length_a   1.000
_cell.length_b   1.000
_cell.length_c   1.000
_cell.angle_alpha   90.00
_cell.angle_beta   90.00
_cell.angle_gamma   90.00
#
_symmetry.space_group_name_H-M   'P 1'
#
loop_
_entity.id
_entity.type
_entity.pdbx_description
1 polymer ?
#
loop_
_entity_poly.entity_id
_entity_poly.type
_entity_poly.pdbx_seq_one_letter_code
_entity_poly.pdbx_strand_id
1 'polypeptide(L)'
;DLGAAGVGSVVPGFSYLLSDNGGDWRAVINTLDQTSNIQVLSSPSVLVLDNQTADIVVGDQQPVLSGTSATDGGTVTENIVYKDTGVKLSVTPRVNESGLVVMDISQEVTDVGNIDQATGQRSFLQRSIQSTVAIQSGDTIILGGLIQSNKSQGSSGIPLLHRMPVVGSLFGTKSDNDRRTELLVTISPRAIVQYNDFIKIGEEFREKMSGVTSAFSL
;
A
#
# COMPACT_ATOMS: atom_id res chain seq x y z
N ASP A 1 17.10 -34.26 23.64
CA ASP A 1 16.42 -35.01 22.59
C ASP A 1 15.54 -34.06 21.75
N LEU A 2 16.15 -33.38 20.81
CA LEU A 2 15.41 -32.56 19.82
C LEU A 2 15.06 -33.52 18.68
N GLY A 3 13.89 -34.15 18.79
CA GLY A 3 13.38 -35.06 17.76
C GLY A 3 13.31 -34.36 16.39
N ALA A 4 13.63 -35.10 15.35
CA ALA A 4 13.64 -34.67 13.95
C ALA A 4 12.34 -34.06 13.42
N ALA A 5 11.26 -34.10 14.19
CA ALA A 5 9.94 -33.55 13.85
C ALA A 5 9.78 -32.03 14.11
N GLY A 6 10.73 -31.40 14.84
CA GLY A 6 10.55 -30.00 15.26
C GLY A 6 11.17 -28.94 14.34
N VAL A 7 12.05 -29.30 13.44
CA VAL A 7 12.82 -28.32 12.65
C VAL A 7 12.23 -28.09 11.25
N GLY A 8 11.46 -29.04 10.75
CA GLY A 8 10.93 -28.99 9.38
C GLY A 8 9.64 -28.16 9.18
N SER A 9 8.94 -27.80 10.27
CA SER A 9 7.61 -27.17 10.14
C SER A 9 7.56 -25.66 10.39
N VAL A 10 8.69 -25.06 10.81
CA VAL A 10 8.68 -23.67 11.32
C VAL A 10 9.45 -22.68 10.43
N VAL A 11 10.25 -23.15 9.47
CA VAL A 11 11.08 -22.24 8.68
C VAL A 11 10.82 -22.45 7.18
N PRO A 12 10.16 -21.54 6.51
CA PRO A 12 10.03 -21.56 5.05
C PRO A 12 11.42 -21.35 4.42
N GLY A 13 11.75 -22.13 3.41
CA GLY A 13 13.02 -22.06 2.71
C GLY A 13 13.71 -23.42 2.56
N PHE A 14 14.87 -23.43 1.93
CA PHE A 14 15.68 -24.64 1.80
C PHE A 14 16.44 -24.87 3.11
N SER A 15 16.12 -25.94 3.81
CA SER A 15 16.84 -26.35 5.01
C SER A 15 17.54 -27.70 4.77
N TYR A 16 18.85 -27.75 5.01
CA TYR A 16 19.62 -28.93 4.91
C TYR A 16 20.11 -29.38 6.29
N LEU A 17 19.81 -30.60 6.65
CA LEU A 17 20.17 -31.18 7.95
C LEU A 17 21.25 -32.25 7.70
N LEU A 18 22.48 -31.97 8.10
CA LEU A 18 23.57 -32.94 8.07
C LEU A 18 23.64 -33.62 9.45
N SER A 19 23.36 -34.92 9.49
CA SER A 19 23.57 -35.73 10.69
C SER A 19 24.57 -36.85 10.37
N ASP A 20 25.55 -37.06 11.22
CA ASP A 20 26.42 -38.22 11.15
C ASP A 20 25.84 -39.39 11.96
N ASN A 21 26.15 -40.62 11.52
CA ASN A 21 25.69 -41.86 12.13
C ASN A 21 26.21 -42.08 13.58
N GLY A 22 27.05 -41.17 14.09
CA GLY A 22 27.56 -41.17 15.47
C GLY A 22 26.86 -40.22 16.43
N GLY A 23 25.87 -39.47 16.00
CA GLY A 23 24.92 -38.77 16.88
C GLY A 23 25.23 -37.32 17.30
N ASP A 24 26.42 -36.74 17.07
CA ASP A 24 26.82 -35.51 17.72
C ASP A 24 27.05 -34.25 16.87
N TRP A 25 26.98 -34.34 15.55
CA TRP A 25 27.18 -33.16 14.69
C TRP A 25 25.94 -32.88 13.85
N ARG A 26 25.23 -31.81 14.13
CA ARG A 26 24.09 -31.32 13.31
C ARG A 26 24.38 -29.92 12.81
N ALA A 27 24.49 -29.76 11.50
CA ALA A 27 24.55 -28.49 10.85
C ALA A 27 23.19 -28.24 10.18
N VAL A 28 22.54 -27.10 10.47
CA VAL A 28 21.32 -26.65 9.81
C VAL A 28 21.68 -25.48 8.90
N ILE A 29 21.57 -25.69 7.60
CA ILE A 29 21.70 -24.61 6.61
C ILE A 29 20.29 -24.22 6.18
N ASN A 30 19.94 -22.96 6.35
CA ASN A 30 18.66 -22.40 5.95
C ASN A 30 18.89 -21.19 5.06
N THR A 31 18.36 -21.23 3.86
CA THR A 31 18.42 -20.13 2.91
C THR A 31 17.01 -19.80 2.42
N LEU A 32 16.61 -18.55 2.53
CA LEU A 32 15.35 -18.03 2.01
C LEU A 32 15.63 -16.74 1.25
N ASP A 33 15.30 -16.73 -0.03
CA ASP A 33 15.21 -15.51 -0.83
C ASP A 33 13.75 -15.26 -1.16
N GLN A 34 13.24 -14.08 -0.77
CA GLN A 34 11.86 -13.67 -1.01
C GLN A 34 11.85 -12.30 -1.66
N THR A 35 11.44 -12.26 -2.92
CA THR A 35 11.27 -11.02 -3.67
C THR A 35 9.78 -10.80 -3.95
N SER A 36 9.26 -9.64 -3.57
CA SER A 36 7.89 -9.22 -3.86
C SER A 36 7.90 -7.84 -4.48
N ASN A 37 7.23 -7.68 -5.61
CA ASN A 37 7.01 -6.40 -6.27
C ASN A 37 5.51 -6.14 -6.35
N ILE A 38 5.04 -5.10 -5.68
CA ILE A 38 3.63 -4.70 -5.67
C ILE A 38 3.54 -3.31 -6.30
N GLN A 39 2.75 -3.20 -7.37
CA GLN A 39 2.43 -1.94 -8.01
C GLN A 39 0.93 -1.69 -7.90
N VAL A 40 0.56 -0.56 -7.32
CA VAL A 40 -0.83 -0.12 -7.19
C VAL A 40 -1.01 1.19 -7.93
N LEU A 41 -2.00 1.24 -8.81
CA LEU A 41 -2.41 2.45 -9.51
C LEU A 41 -3.87 2.75 -9.17
N SER A 42 -4.11 3.96 -8.66
CA SER A 42 -5.47 4.46 -8.40
C SER A 42 -5.66 5.76 -9.19
N SER A 43 -6.70 5.81 -10.01
CA SER A 43 -6.99 6.95 -10.88
C SER A 43 -8.45 7.39 -10.70
N PRO A 44 -8.79 8.09 -9.60
CA PRO A 44 -10.12 8.67 -9.44
C PRO A 44 -10.32 9.80 -10.45
N SER A 45 -11.52 9.91 -10.99
CA SER A 45 -11.89 10.98 -11.90
C SER A 45 -13.28 11.51 -11.56
N VAL A 46 -13.46 12.82 -11.66
CA VAL A 46 -14.70 13.50 -11.34
C VAL A 46 -14.93 14.66 -12.32
N LEU A 47 -16.17 14.84 -12.72
CA LEU A 47 -16.62 16.00 -13.50
C LEU A 47 -17.22 17.02 -12.55
N VAL A 48 -16.80 18.28 -12.69
CA VAL A 48 -17.22 19.37 -11.80
C VAL A 48 -17.40 20.65 -12.59
N LEU A 49 -18.33 21.49 -12.16
CA LEU A 49 -18.52 22.83 -12.73
C LEU A 49 -17.48 23.82 -12.18
N ASP A 50 -17.21 24.86 -12.96
CA ASP A 50 -16.33 25.95 -12.54
C ASP A 50 -16.80 26.57 -11.21
N ASN A 51 -15.87 26.86 -10.31
CA ASN A 51 -16.11 27.37 -8.95
C ASN A 51 -17.02 26.48 -8.06
N GLN A 52 -17.19 25.20 -8.37
CA GLN A 52 -17.92 24.24 -7.53
C GLN A 52 -16.97 23.20 -6.97
N THR A 53 -17.29 22.71 -5.78
CA THR A 53 -16.55 21.59 -5.17
C THR A 53 -17.20 20.28 -5.55
N ALA A 54 -16.39 19.32 -5.98
CA ALA A 54 -16.81 17.94 -6.16
C ALA A 54 -16.00 17.01 -5.26
N ASP A 55 -16.74 16.09 -4.65
CA ASP A 55 -16.18 15.06 -3.78
C ASP A 55 -16.48 13.68 -4.36
N ILE A 56 -15.46 12.84 -4.44
CA ILE A 56 -15.60 11.42 -4.79
C ILE A 56 -14.93 10.58 -3.73
N VAL A 57 -15.64 9.55 -3.26
CA VAL A 57 -15.15 8.54 -2.32
C VAL A 57 -15.37 7.17 -2.93
N VAL A 58 -14.29 6.41 -3.08
CA VAL A 58 -14.32 5.06 -3.63
C VAL A 58 -13.55 4.14 -2.70
N GLY A 59 -14.23 3.17 -2.09
CA GLY A 59 -13.59 2.25 -1.16
C GLY A 59 -14.59 1.46 -0.33
N ASP A 60 -14.07 0.80 0.69
CA ASP A 60 -14.82 -0.06 1.60
C ASP A 60 -14.81 0.48 3.03
N GLN A 61 -15.81 0.12 3.81
CA GLN A 61 -15.85 0.40 5.24
C GLN A 61 -15.31 -0.79 6.03
N GLN A 62 -14.35 -0.52 6.90
CA GLN A 62 -13.77 -1.54 7.79
C GLN A 62 -14.29 -1.38 9.22
N PRO A 63 -14.81 -2.45 9.83
CA PRO A 63 -15.20 -2.42 11.23
C PRO A 63 -13.95 -2.34 12.13
N VAL A 64 -13.98 -1.44 13.08
CA VAL A 64 -12.93 -1.23 14.08
C VAL A 64 -13.56 -1.25 15.46
N LEU A 65 -12.99 -2.04 16.36
CA LEU A 65 -13.41 -2.07 17.75
C LEU A 65 -12.98 -0.77 18.44
N SER A 66 -13.93 0.05 18.88
CA SER A 66 -13.63 1.34 19.50
C SER A 66 -13.59 1.28 21.03
N GLY A 67 -14.11 0.23 21.62
CA GLY A 67 -14.07 0.00 23.07
C GLY A 67 -14.79 -1.25 23.50
N THR A 68 -14.35 -1.79 24.61
CA THR A 68 -15.00 -2.90 25.32
C THR A 68 -15.48 -2.39 26.67
N SER A 69 -16.74 -2.53 26.99
CA SER A 69 -17.30 -2.21 28.31
C SER A 69 -17.73 -3.51 28.97
N ALA A 70 -17.17 -3.80 30.13
CA ALA A 70 -17.59 -4.90 30.97
C ALA A 70 -18.49 -4.37 32.09
N THR A 71 -19.69 -4.91 32.20
CA THR A 71 -20.63 -4.61 33.29
C THR A 71 -20.36 -5.58 34.45
N ASP A 72 -20.64 -5.13 35.66
CA ASP A 72 -20.43 -5.86 36.92
C ASP A 72 -21.14 -7.25 37.00
N GLY A 73 -21.91 -7.60 36.00
CA GLY A 73 -22.55 -8.91 35.81
C GLY A 73 -21.86 -9.83 34.79
N GLY A 74 -20.64 -9.50 34.31
CA GLY A 74 -19.87 -10.32 33.36
C GLY A 74 -20.32 -10.20 31.90
N THR A 75 -21.23 -9.29 31.56
CA THR A 75 -21.60 -9.02 30.19
C THR A 75 -20.56 -8.08 29.54
N VAL A 76 -19.93 -8.56 28.48
CA VAL A 76 -18.98 -7.75 27.68
C VAL A 76 -19.74 -7.19 26.48
N THR A 77 -19.74 -5.86 26.36
CA THR A 77 -20.31 -5.15 25.19
C THR A 77 -19.17 -4.58 24.38
N GLU A 78 -19.10 -4.96 23.12
CA GLU A 78 -18.14 -4.43 22.16
C GLU A 78 -18.80 -3.33 21.31
N ASN A 79 -18.13 -2.18 21.23
CA ASN A 79 -18.57 -1.08 20.40
C ASN A 79 -17.74 -1.04 19.12
N ILE A 80 -18.43 -1.21 17.97
CA ILE A 80 -17.80 -1.22 16.63
C ILE A 80 -18.09 0.10 15.93
N VAL A 81 -17.03 0.71 15.39
CA VAL A 81 -17.10 1.89 14.53
C VAL A 81 -16.58 1.51 13.14
N TYR A 82 -17.28 1.95 12.10
CA TYR A 82 -16.85 1.73 10.73
C TYR A 82 -15.92 2.87 10.30
N LYS A 83 -14.76 2.51 9.77
CA LYS A 83 -13.77 3.43 9.22
C LYS A 83 -13.72 3.28 7.70
N ASP A 84 -13.85 4.40 6.98
CA ASP A 84 -13.75 4.43 5.53
C ASP A 84 -12.31 4.14 5.10
N THR A 85 -12.17 3.29 4.08
CA THR A 85 -10.90 2.96 3.43
C THR A 85 -11.05 3.14 1.93
N GLY A 86 -9.94 3.34 1.23
CA GLY A 86 -9.92 3.58 -0.20
C GLY A 86 -9.46 4.99 -0.55
N VAL A 87 -9.98 5.55 -1.63
CA VAL A 87 -9.58 6.84 -2.21
C VAL A 87 -10.67 7.88 -2.01
N LYS A 88 -10.31 9.01 -1.44
CA LYS A 88 -11.15 10.21 -1.34
C LYS A 88 -10.47 11.35 -2.07
N LEU A 89 -11.18 12.01 -2.96
CA LEU A 89 -10.73 13.17 -3.69
C LEU A 89 -11.78 14.28 -3.57
N SER A 90 -11.35 15.46 -3.15
CA SER A 90 -12.10 16.70 -3.16
C SER A 90 -11.38 17.71 -4.04
N VAL A 91 -12.07 18.33 -4.97
CA VAL A 91 -11.49 19.30 -5.88
C VAL A 91 -12.43 20.46 -6.14
N THR A 92 -11.87 21.68 -6.12
CA THR A 92 -12.57 22.92 -6.47
C THR A 92 -11.77 23.64 -7.56
N PRO A 93 -12.16 23.52 -8.83
CA PRO A 93 -11.48 24.17 -9.93
C PRO A 93 -11.97 25.59 -10.16
N ARG A 94 -11.09 26.42 -10.68
CA ARG A 94 -11.38 27.74 -11.24
C ARG A 94 -10.69 27.86 -12.59
N VAL A 95 -11.46 28.05 -13.64
CA VAL A 95 -10.99 28.09 -15.02
C VAL A 95 -11.07 29.51 -15.52
N ASN A 96 -10.00 30.02 -16.15
CA ASN A 96 -10.02 31.33 -16.82
C ASN A 96 -10.20 31.14 -18.34
N GLU A 97 -10.43 32.26 -19.04
CA GLU A 97 -10.65 32.28 -20.49
C GLU A 97 -9.42 31.78 -21.30
N SER A 98 -8.24 31.82 -20.73
CA SER A 98 -7.01 31.30 -21.39
C SER A 98 -6.84 29.80 -21.24
N GLY A 99 -7.77 29.10 -20.56
CA GLY A 99 -7.69 27.65 -20.31
C GLY A 99 -6.75 27.28 -19.15
N LEU A 100 -6.29 28.26 -18.37
CA LEU A 100 -5.56 27.98 -17.13
C LEU A 100 -6.55 27.56 -16.05
N VAL A 101 -6.32 26.42 -15.45
CA VAL A 101 -7.13 25.85 -14.37
C VAL A 101 -6.39 25.97 -13.06
N VAL A 102 -6.96 26.74 -12.14
CA VAL A 102 -6.50 26.82 -10.74
C VAL A 102 -7.36 25.87 -9.92
N MET A 103 -6.75 24.96 -9.19
CA MET A 103 -7.48 23.95 -8.43
C MET A 103 -7.03 23.90 -6.98
N ASP A 104 -8.01 23.90 -6.08
CA ASP A 104 -7.81 23.49 -4.70
C ASP A 104 -8.11 21.99 -4.60
N ILE A 105 -7.12 21.20 -4.20
CA ILE A 105 -7.17 19.74 -4.22
C ILE A 105 -6.91 19.20 -2.83
N SER A 106 -7.74 18.25 -2.41
CA SER A 106 -7.51 17.44 -1.22
C SER A 106 -7.71 15.97 -1.60
N GLN A 107 -6.64 15.18 -1.54
CA GLN A 107 -6.69 13.75 -1.82
C GLN A 107 -6.22 12.96 -0.61
N GLU A 108 -6.98 11.94 -0.28
CA GLU A 108 -6.67 10.99 0.80
C GLU A 108 -6.81 9.57 0.27
N VAL A 109 -5.82 8.73 0.59
CA VAL A 109 -5.83 7.30 0.32
C VAL A 109 -5.61 6.58 1.63
N THR A 110 -6.56 5.73 2.02
CA THR A 110 -6.50 4.93 3.24
C THR A 110 -6.53 3.45 2.87
N ASP A 111 -5.42 2.75 3.13
CA ASP A 111 -5.30 1.31 2.92
C ASP A 111 -5.41 0.57 4.25
N VAL A 112 -5.88 -0.67 4.19
CA VAL A 112 -5.93 -1.57 5.34
C VAL A 112 -4.57 -2.26 5.48
N GLY A 113 -3.92 -2.07 6.61
CA GLY A 113 -2.66 -2.71 6.93
C GLY A 113 -2.83 -4.05 7.67
N ASN A 114 -1.73 -4.50 8.26
CA ASN A 114 -1.69 -5.75 9.00
C ASN A 114 -2.46 -5.67 10.32
N ILE A 115 -2.87 -6.84 10.82
CA ILE A 115 -3.43 -6.97 12.15
C ILE A 115 -2.30 -6.83 13.17
N ASP A 116 -2.45 -5.93 14.12
CA ASP A 116 -1.58 -5.81 15.27
C ASP A 116 -1.86 -6.99 16.21
N GLN A 117 -0.85 -7.83 16.45
CA GLN A 117 -0.99 -9.04 17.26
C GLN A 117 -1.25 -8.75 18.73
N ALA A 118 -0.89 -7.57 19.23
CA ALA A 118 -1.08 -7.19 20.63
C ALA A 118 -2.52 -6.76 20.90
N THR A 119 -3.14 -6.06 19.94
CA THR A 119 -4.50 -5.50 20.10
C THR A 119 -5.56 -6.27 19.31
N GLY A 120 -5.17 -7.14 18.37
CA GLY A 120 -6.07 -7.80 17.41
C GLY A 120 -6.71 -6.85 16.40
N GLN A 121 -6.33 -5.57 16.42
CA GLN A 121 -6.88 -4.53 15.54
C GLN A 121 -6.10 -4.42 14.24
N ARG A 122 -6.77 -3.97 13.17
CA ARG A 122 -6.10 -3.66 11.91
C ARG A 122 -5.45 -2.29 11.98
N SER A 123 -4.24 -2.18 11.46
CA SER A 123 -3.61 -0.89 11.19
C SER A 123 -4.18 -0.26 9.92
N PHE A 124 -4.09 1.08 9.81
CA PHE A 124 -4.48 1.80 8.61
C PHE A 124 -3.29 2.62 8.12
N LEU A 125 -3.04 2.52 6.82
CA LEU A 125 -2.01 3.29 6.14
C LEU A 125 -2.70 4.44 5.41
N GLN A 126 -2.52 5.65 5.91
CA GLN A 126 -3.14 6.85 5.37
C GLN A 126 -2.09 7.71 4.67
N ARG A 127 -2.42 8.15 3.47
CA ARG A 127 -1.63 9.08 2.68
C ARG A 127 -2.54 10.21 2.25
N SER A 128 -2.21 11.45 2.59
CA SER A 128 -3.00 12.61 2.22
C SER A 128 -2.12 13.69 1.64
N ILE A 129 -2.66 14.40 0.67
CA ILE A 129 -2.06 15.58 0.08
C ILE A 129 -3.13 16.66 -0.04
N GLN A 130 -2.77 17.89 0.31
CA GLN A 130 -3.59 19.05 0.09
C GLN A 130 -2.73 20.12 -0.57
N SER A 131 -3.19 20.66 -1.69
CA SER A 131 -2.43 21.61 -2.48
C SER A 131 -3.34 22.48 -3.33
N THR A 132 -2.90 23.70 -3.60
CA THR A 132 -3.48 24.61 -4.60
C THR A 132 -2.51 24.70 -5.74
N VAL A 133 -2.93 24.38 -6.95
CA VAL A 133 -2.09 24.36 -8.16
C VAL A 133 -2.77 25.08 -9.31
N ALA A 134 -1.95 25.62 -10.21
CA ALA A 134 -2.38 26.22 -11.47
C ALA A 134 -1.70 25.50 -12.62
N ILE A 135 -2.48 25.04 -13.58
CA ILE A 135 -2.00 24.25 -14.72
C ILE A 135 -2.86 24.49 -15.96
N GLN A 136 -2.29 24.39 -17.14
CA GLN A 136 -3.03 24.49 -18.39
C GLN A 136 -3.91 23.25 -18.59
N SER A 137 -5.12 23.48 -19.11
CA SER A 137 -6.04 22.40 -19.43
C SER A 137 -5.41 21.40 -20.41
N GLY A 138 -5.44 20.11 -20.06
CA GLY A 138 -4.85 19.02 -20.83
C GLY A 138 -3.45 18.60 -20.40
N ASP A 139 -2.74 19.43 -19.64
CA ASP A 139 -1.42 19.09 -19.10
C ASP A 139 -1.52 18.24 -17.83
N THR A 140 -0.38 17.64 -17.45
CA THR A 140 -0.26 16.85 -16.22
C THR A 140 0.82 17.45 -15.33
N ILE A 141 0.49 17.66 -14.06
CA ILE A 141 1.44 18.13 -13.06
C ILE A 141 1.61 17.09 -11.95
N ILE A 142 2.83 17.03 -11.41
CA ILE A 142 3.14 16.25 -10.22
C ILE A 142 2.83 17.10 -9.00
N LEU A 143 1.90 16.66 -8.15
CA LEU A 143 1.56 17.34 -6.89
C LEU A 143 2.57 17.03 -5.80
N GLY A 144 3.10 15.82 -5.81
CA GLY A 144 4.06 15.38 -4.82
C GLY A 144 4.45 13.91 -5.01
N GLY A 145 5.41 13.50 -4.21
CA GLY A 145 5.88 12.13 -4.21
C GLY A 145 6.67 11.81 -2.95
N LEU A 146 6.85 10.52 -2.71
CA LEU A 146 7.67 9.98 -1.62
C LEU A 146 8.54 8.86 -2.17
N ILE A 147 9.82 8.90 -1.86
CA ILE A 147 10.74 7.78 -2.05
C ILE A 147 11.30 7.44 -0.68
N GLN A 148 11.02 6.25 -0.21
CA GLN A 148 11.51 5.73 1.05
C GLN A 148 12.25 4.43 0.80
N SER A 149 13.51 4.36 1.25
CA SER A 149 14.32 3.14 1.22
C SER A 149 14.74 2.80 2.64
N ASN A 150 14.42 1.60 3.07
CA ASN A 150 14.80 1.08 4.39
C ASN A 150 15.61 -0.19 4.20
N LYS A 151 16.90 -0.09 4.52
CA LYS A 151 17.84 -1.21 4.48
C LYS A 151 18.21 -1.61 5.89
N SER A 152 17.95 -2.85 6.22
CA SER A 152 18.34 -3.45 7.51
C SER A 152 19.23 -4.64 7.23
N GLN A 153 20.48 -4.55 7.69
CA GLN A 153 21.46 -5.62 7.59
C GLN A 153 21.85 -6.07 8.97
N GLY A 154 21.59 -7.32 9.26
CA GLY A 154 21.96 -7.97 10.52
C GLY A 154 22.92 -9.11 10.27
N SER A 155 23.90 -9.28 11.14
CA SER A 155 24.72 -10.48 11.17
C SER A 155 24.89 -10.92 12.63
N SER A 156 24.64 -12.17 12.90
CA SER A 156 24.88 -12.78 14.21
C SER A 156 25.61 -14.10 14.04
N GLY A 157 26.50 -14.41 14.95
CA GLY A 157 27.30 -15.65 14.86
C GLY A 157 28.34 -15.75 15.96
N ILE A 158 29.12 -16.82 15.91
CA ILE A 158 30.19 -17.06 16.90
C ILE A 158 31.29 -16.01 16.70
N PRO A 159 31.70 -15.27 17.75
CA PRO A 159 32.76 -14.29 17.66
C PRO A 159 34.03 -14.87 17.01
N LEU A 160 34.70 -14.11 16.18
CA LEU A 160 35.85 -14.45 15.37
C LEU A 160 35.51 -15.38 14.16
N LEU A 161 34.77 -16.44 14.33
CA LEU A 161 34.51 -17.46 13.29
C LEU A 161 33.59 -16.96 12.20
N HIS A 162 32.52 -16.19 12.57
CA HIS A 162 31.56 -15.68 11.58
C HIS A 162 32.13 -14.63 10.62
N ARG A 163 33.29 -14.03 10.94
CA ARG A 163 33.98 -13.02 10.12
C ARG A 163 35.02 -13.61 9.16
N MET A 164 35.27 -14.92 9.20
CA MET A 164 36.26 -15.56 8.34
C MET A 164 35.70 -15.61 6.90
N PRO A 165 36.50 -15.26 5.89
CA PRO A 165 36.12 -15.47 4.50
C PRO A 165 35.98 -16.98 4.22
N VAL A 166 34.97 -17.36 3.43
CA VAL A 166 34.63 -18.74 3.00
C VAL A 166 33.90 -19.55 4.08
N VAL A 167 34.37 -19.61 5.32
CA VAL A 167 33.78 -20.47 6.38
C VAL A 167 32.83 -19.69 7.31
N GLY A 168 32.85 -18.37 7.28
CA GLY A 168 32.07 -17.55 8.19
C GLY A 168 30.55 -17.76 8.07
N SER A 169 30.06 -18.11 6.88
CA SER A 169 28.64 -18.42 6.65
C SER A 169 28.13 -19.68 7.34
N LEU A 170 29.03 -20.57 7.73
CA LEU A 170 28.69 -21.79 8.50
C LEU A 170 28.55 -21.50 10.01
N PHE A 171 29.12 -20.39 10.49
CA PHE A 171 29.15 -20.02 11.92
C PHE A 171 28.37 -18.75 12.26
N GLY A 172 27.56 -18.26 11.32
CA GLY A 172 26.76 -17.08 11.50
C GLY A 172 25.52 -17.05 10.60
N THR A 173 24.55 -16.23 10.98
CA THR A 173 23.35 -15.92 10.20
C THR A 173 23.46 -14.49 9.72
N LYS A 174 23.25 -14.28 8.40
CA LYS A 174 23.15 -12.96 7.78
C LYS A 174 21.69 -12.72 7.39
N SER A 175 21.13 -11.60 7.82
CA SER A 175 19.81 -11.13 7.44
C SER A 175 19.98 -9.82 6.69
N ASP A 176 19.49 -9.77 5.46
CA ASP A 176 19.47 -8.55 4.64
C ASP A 176 18.00 -8.29 4.24
N ASN A 177 17.48 -7.16 4.68
CA ASN A 177 16.11 -6.74 4.38
C ASN A 177 16.15 -5.35 3.73
N ASP A 178 15.79 -5.29 2.46
CA ASP A 178 15.69 -4.05 1.68
C ASP A 178 14.23 -3.81 1.31
N ARG A 179 13.66 -2.71 1.81
CA ARG A 179 12.31 -2.28 1.50
C ARG A 179 12.33 -0.90 0.87
N ARG A 180 11.85 -0.82 -0.36
CA ARG A 180 11.70 0.44 -1.09
C ARG A 180 10.23 0.73 -1.35
N THR A 181 9.79 1.92 -0.99
CA THR A 181 8.43 2.42 -1.22
C THR A 181 8.53 3.70 -2.02
N GLU A 182 7.82 3.75 -3.12
CA GLU A 182 7.72 4.92 -3.98
C GLU A 182 6.25 5.31 -4.12
N LEU A 183 5.95 6.59 -4.00
CA LEU A 183 4.64 7.18 -4.19
C LEU A 183 4.79 8.37 -5.13
N LEU A 184 3.95 8.45 -6.14
CA LEU A 184 3.85 9.60 -7.03
C LEU A 184 2.38 9.99 -7.15
N VAL A 185 2.08 11.26 -6.94
CA VAL A 185 0.74 11.82 -7.09
C VAL A 185 0.76 12.85 -8.21
N THR A 186 -0.08 12.62 -9.23
CA THR A 186 -0.22 13.49 -10.39
C THR A 186 -1.67 13.90 -10.58
N ILE A 187 -1.90 15.04 -11.21
CA ILE A 187 -3.22 15.48 -11.62
C ILE A 187 -3.19 16.04 -13.04
N SER A 188 -4.30 15.80 -13.77
CA SER A 188 -4.48 16.25 -15.16
C SER A 188 -5.89 16.82 -15.32
N PRO A 189 -6.08 18.14 -15.21
CA PRO A 189 -7.38 18.77 -15.44
C PRO A 189 -7.67 18.89 -16.93
N ARG A 190 -8.95 18.80 -17.27
CA ARG A 190 -9.44 19.10 -18.61
C ARG A 190 -10.66 20.00 -18.52
N ALA A 191 -10.53 21.23 -19.01
CA ALA A 191 -11.64 22.17 -19.14
C ALA A 191 -12.40 21.88 -20.43
N ILE A 192 -13.71 21.80 -20.32
CA ILE A 192 -14.62 21.62 -21.45
C ILE A 192 -15.16 23.01 -21.82
N VAL A 193 -14.67 23.58 -22.91
CA VAL A 193 -15.08 24.90 -23.38
C VAL A 193 -16.01 24.78 -24.59
N GLN A 194 -15.85 23.73 -25.41
CA GLN A 194 -16.63 23.52 -26.61
C GLN A 194 -17.38 22.18 -26.55
N TYR A 195 -18.52 22.12 -27.25
CA TYR A 195 -19.34 20.90 -27.32
C TYR A 195 -18.57 19.69 -27.88
N ASN A 196 -17.65 19.91 -28.82
CA ASN A 196 -16.81 18.85 -29.38
C ASN A 196 -15.83 18.24 -28.37
N ASP A 197 -15.39 19.00 -27.37
CA ASP A 197 -14.53 18.50 -26.31
C ASP A 197 -15.30 17.56 -25.37
N PHE A 198 -16.59 17.84 -25.16
CA PHE A 198 -17.46 16.97 -24.38
C PHE A 198 -17.60 15.58 -25.01
N ILE A 199 -17.75 15.51 -26.35
CA ILE A 199 -17.86 14.24 -27.07
C ILE A 199 -16.57 13.44 -26.94
N LYS A 200 -15.40 14.07 -27.13
CA LYS A 200 -14.09 13.41 -27.02
C LYS A 200 -13.83 12.85 -25.62
N ILE A 201 -14.14 13.63 -24.59
CA ILE A 201 -14.00 13.17 -23.19
C ILE A 201 -14.95 12.02 -22.91
N GLY A 202 -16.17 12.05 -23.42
CA GLY A 202 -17.13 10.96 -23.31
C GLY A 202 -16.63 9.66 -23.98
N GLU A 203 -15.98 9.76 -25.13
CA GLU A 203 -15.38 8.62 -25.82
C GLU A 203 -14.16 8.04 -25.04
N GLU A 204 -13.27 8.90 -24.53
CA GLU A 204 -12.14 8.45 -23.71
C GLU A 204 -12.59 7.78 -22.40
N PHE A 205 -13.64 8.31 -21.74
CA PHE A 205 -14.22 7.66 -20.57
C PHE A 205 -14.80 6.29 -20.93
N ARG A 206 -15.48 6.19 -22.07
CA ARG A 206 -16.03 4.92 -22.55
C ARG A 206 -14.92 3.92 -22.86
N GLU A 207 -13.82 4.35 -23.46
CA GLU A 207 -12.67 3.50 -23.76
C GLU A 207 -11.99 2.99 -22.50
N LYS A 208 -11.74 3.88 -21.51
CA LYS A 208 -11.18 3.50 -20.20
C LYS A 208 -12.10 2.55 -19.42
N MET A 209 -13.41 2.65 -19.63
CA MET A 209 -14.43 1.82 -18.98
C MET A 209 -14.96 0.72 -19.91
N SER A 210 -14.24 0.34 -20.96
CA SER A 210 -14.71 -0.62 -21.98
C SER A 210 -15.13 -1.98 -21.42
N GLY A 211 -14.60 -2.39 -20.26
CA GLY A 211 -15.05 -3.58 -19.53
C GLY A 211 -16.46 -3.47 -18.93
N VAL A 212 -16.97 -2.25 -18.72
CA VAL A 212 -18.30 -1.99 -18.13
C VAL A 212 -19.35 -1.78 -19.23
N THR A 213 -18.96 -1.23 -20.38
CA THR A 213 -19.91 -0.93 -21.47
C THR A 213 -20.48 -2.17 -22.17
N SER A 214 -19.80 -3.31 -22.11
CA SER A 214 -20.36 -4.57 -22.61
C SER A 214 -21.56 -5.09 -21.79
N ALA A 215 -21.73 -4.59 -20.58
CA ALA A 215 -22.84 -4.95 -19.69
C ALA A 215 -24.11 -4.08 -19.91
N PHE A 216 -23.99 -2.95 -20.60
CA PHE A 216 -25.07 -1.98 -20.83
C PHE A 216 -25.49 -1.82 -22.31
N SER A 217 -24.99 -2.67 -23.22
CA SER A 217 -25.53 -2.72 -24.58
C SER A 217 -26.87 -3.45 -24.57
N LEU A 218 -27.94 -2.67 -24.40
CA LEU A 218 -29.30 -3.03 -24.76
C LEU A 218 -29.49 -2.88 -26.27
#